data_7c4d97299566bb7aa0435029d4c5e5ac
#
_entry.id   7c4d97299566bb7aa0435029d4c5e5ac
#
_cell.length_a   1.000
_cell.length_b   1.000
_cell.length_c   1.000
_cell.angle_alpha   90.00
_cell.angle_beta   90.00
_cell.angle_gamma   90.00
#
_symmetry.space_group_name_H-M   'P 1'
#
loop_
_entity.id
_entity.type
_entity.pdbx_description
1 polymer ?
#
loop_
_entity_poly.entity_id
_entity_poly.type
_entity_poly.pdbx_seq_one_letter_code
_entity_poly.pdbx_strand_id
1 'polypeptide(L)' 'MMSEELSRYLWEGLDLHRYSVVRIVPQDKENAVVIMYSNDPGDPHWCLQYKGNGHYFATAKELMDYYCSRGFKKLHLPYL' A
#
# COMPACT_ATOMS: atom_id res chain seq x y z
N MET A 1 -16.65 6.63 -0.49
CA MET A 1 -16.40 7.00 -1.89
C MET A 1 -14.90 7.02 -2.16
N MET A 2 -14.47 6.43 -3.24
CA MET A 2 -13.06 6.43 -3.61
C MET A 2 -12.65 7.77 -4.19
N SER A 3 -11.42 8.21 -3.91
CA SER A 3 -10.88 9.39 -4.52
C SER A 3 -10.63 9.15 -6.01
N GLU A 4 -10.56 10.22 -6.78
CA GLU A 4 -10.22 10.14 -8.19
C GLU A 4 -8.83 9.52 -8.38
N GLU A 5 -7.91 9.86 -7.50
CA GLU A 5 -6.56 9.30 -7.52
C GLU A 5 -6.58 7.79 -7.32
N LEU A 6 -7.35 7.30 -6.34
CA LEU A 6 -7.45 5.87 -6.09
C LEU A 6 -8.11 5.15 -7.27
N SER A 7 -9.18 5.72 -7.84
CA SER A 7 -9.88 5.05 -8.93
C SER A 7 -9.02 4.93 -10.18
N ARG A 8 -8.06 5.82 -10.37
CA ARG A 8 -7.11 5.73 -11.49
C ARG A 8 -6.23 4.51 -11.38
N TYR A 9 -5.86 4.11 -10.15
CA TYR A 9 -4.96 3.01 -9.90
C TYR A 9 -5.65 1.76 -9.39
N LEU A 10 -6.97 1.81 -9.27
CA LEU A 10 -7.74 0.69 -8.74
C LEU A 10 -7.74 -0.46 -9.74
N TRP A 11 -7.42 -1.63 -9.26
CA TRP A 11 -7.47 -2.85 -10.03
C TRP A 11 -7.80 -4.01 -9.10
N GLU A 12 -8.05 -5.17 -9.70
CA GLU A 12 -8.36 -6.36 -8.93
C GLU A 12 -7.22 -6.71 -7.99
N GLY A 13 -7.58 -7.14 -6.80
CA GLY A 13 -6.62 -7.55 -5.79
C GLY A 13 -6.49 -6.62 -4.61
N LEU A 14 -7.02 -5.40 -4.69
CA LEU A 14 -7.04 -4.53 -3.50
C LEU A 14 -8.05 -5.05 -2.49
N ASP A 15 -7.59 -5.34 -1.29
CA ASP A 15 -8.44 -5.86 -0.21
C ASP A 15 -9.00 -4.71 0.62
N LEU A 16 -10.00 -4.03 0.08
CA LEU A 16 -10.61 -2.87 0.73
C LEU A 16 -11.64 -3.26 1.80
N HIS A 17 -11.92 -4.55 1.97
CA HIS A 17 -12.80 -5.01 3.04
C HIS A 17 -12.08 -5.05 4.37
N ARG A 18 -10.81 -5.41 4.37
CA ARG A 18 -10.02 -5.55 5.58
C ARG A 18 -9.04 -4.40 5.79
N TYR A 19 -8.62 -3.76 4.72
CA TYR A 19 -7.57 -2.75 4.76
C TYR A 19 -8.08 -1.40 4.29
N SER A 20 -7.56 -0.33 4.90
CA SER A 20 -7.83 1.04 4.49
C SER A 20 -6.59 1.60 3.82
N VAL A 21 -6.80 2.37 2.76
CA VAL A 21 -5.68 2.99 2.05
C VAL A 21 -5.07 4.08 2.91
N VAL A 22 -3.77 3.99 3.13
CA VAL A 22 -2.99 4.97 3.87
C VAL A 22 -2.29 5.92 2.92
N ARG A 23 -1.71 5.40 1.84
CA ARG A 23 -0.95 6.20 0.91
C ARG A 23 -0.96 5.59 -0.48
N ILE A 24 -1.03 6.44 -1.49
CA ILE A 24 -0.87 6.06 -2.88
C ILE A 24 0.35 6.79 -3.40
N VAL A 25 1.35 6.05 -3.90
CA VAL A 25 2.59 6.63 -4.40
C VAL A 25 2.74 6.27 -5.86
N PRO A 26 2.39 7.19 -6.78
CA PRO A 26 2.56 6.92 -8.21
C PRO A 26 4.01 6.67 -8.54
N GLN A 27 4.25 5.62 -9.31
CA GLN A 27 5.59 5.28 -9.82
C GLN A 27 5.75 5.73 -11.25
N ASP A 28 4.69 5.60 -12.02
CA ASP A 28 4.64 6.06 -13.42
C ASP A 28 3.18 6.41 -13.76
N LYS A 29 2.89 6.60 -15.06
CA LYS A 29 1.55 7.04 -15.49
C LYS A 29 0.47 6.01 -15.24
N GLU A 30 0.84 4.74 -15.15
CA GLU A 30 -0.12 3.64 -15.06
C GLU A 30 -0.05 2.86 -13.77
N ASN A 31 1.02 3.01 -13.01
CA ASN A 31 1.26 2.20 -11.83
C ASN A 31 1.52 3.03 -10.58
N ALA A 32 0.99 2.57 -9.48
CA ALA A 32 1.25 3.18 -8.17
C ALA A 32 1.41 2.10 -7.12
N VAL A 33 2.23 2.39 -6.11
CA VAL A 33 2.26 1.59 -4.90
C VAL A 33 1.11 2.06 -4.02
N VAL A 34 0.29 1.13 -3.55
CA VAL A 34 -0.80 1.42 -2.63
C VAL A 34 -0.45 0.80 -1.29
N ILE A 35 -0.34 1.63 -0.27
CA ILE A 35 -0.04 1.19 1.09
C ILE A 35 -1.32 1.21 1.89
N MET A 36 -1.63 0.09 2.54
CA MET A 36 -2.87 -0.09 3.27
C MET A 36 -2.60 -0.60 4.68
N TYR A 37 -3.52 -0.32 5.58
CA TYR A 37 -3.42 -0.70 6.98
C TYR A 37 -4.70 -1.37 7.44
N SER A 38 -4.57 -2.44 8.23
CA SER A 38 -5.68 -3.10 8.91
C SER A 38 -5.49 -3.00 10.41
N ASN A 39 -6.56 -2.64 11.10
CA ASN A 39 -6.56 -2.59 12.57
C ASN A 39 -6.98 -3.91 13.20
N ASP A 40 -7.31 -4.91 12.39
CA ASP A 40 -7.76 -6.22 12.88
C ASP A 40 -6.55 -7.01 13.40
N PRO A 41 -6.59 -7.48 14.66
CA PRO A 41 -5.47 -8.25 15.20
C PRO A 41 -5.27 -9.62 14.54
N GLY A 42 -6.26 -10.10 13.79
CA GLY A 42 -6.15 -11.35 13.04
C GLY A 42 -5.42 -11.23 11.72
N ASP A 43 -5.16 -10.00 11.26
CA ASP A 43 -4.49 -9.75 9.99
C ASP A 43 -3.09 -9.16 10.20
N PRO A 44 -2.16 -9.39 9.26
CA PRO A 44 -0.96 -8.55 9.19
C PRO A 44 -1.42 -7.10 9.03
N HIS A 45 -0.88 -6.19 9.85
CA HIS A 45 -1.40 -4.82 9.87
C HIS A 45 -1.14 -4.03 8.60
N TRP A 46 -0.09 -4.34 7.87
CA TRP A 46 0.33 -3.57 6.71
C TRP A 46 0.29 -4.39 5.43
N CYS A 47 -0.14 -3.74 4.37
CA CYS A 47 -0.15 -4.34 3.03
C CYS A 47 0.41 -3.34 2.03
N LEU A 48 1.27 -3.82 1.14
CA LEU A 48 1.77 -3.05 0.02
C LEU A 48 1.31 -3.73 -1.26
N GLN A 49 0.60 -3.01 -2.09
CA GLN A 49 0.06 -3.53 -3.34
C GLN A 49 0.72 -2.81 -4.51
N TYR A 50 1.22 -3.58 -5.48
CA TYR A 50 1.83 -3.04 -6.67
C TYR A 50 1.66 -4.00 -7.83
N LYS A 51 1.15 -3.49 -8.95
CA LYS A 51 0.92 -4.28 -10.18
C LYS A 51 0.16 -5.59 -9.92
N GLY A 52 -0.88 -5.51 -9.12
CA GLY A 52 -1.72 -6.66 -8.82
C GLY A 52 -1.19 -7.64 -7.81
N ASN A 53 0.00 -7.38 -7.25
CA ASN A 53 0.61 -8.25 -6.23
C ASN A 53 0.55 -7.59 -4.87
N GLY A 54 0.06 -8.32 -3.88
CA GLY A 54 0.00 -7.84 -2.51
C GLY A 54 1.07 -8.48 -1.64
N HIS A 55 1.69 -7.66 -0.81
CA HIS A 55 2.69 -8.11 0.16
C HIS A 55 2.27 -7.65 1.54
N TYR A 56 2.34 -8.53 2.52
CA TYR A 56 1.82 -8.30 3.86
C TYR A 56 2.94 -8.25 4.88
N PHE A 57 2.84 -7.33 5.84
CA PHE A 57 3.88 -7.12 6.85
C PHE A 57 3.24 -6.89 8.21
N ALA A 58 3.88 -7.40 9.25
CA ALA A 58 3.39 -7.22 10.60
C ALA A 58 3.63 -5.79 11.11
N THR A 59 4.72 -5.15 10.67
CA THR A 59 5.10 -3.82 11.14
C THR A 59 5.36 -2.86 10.00
N ALA A 60 5.23 -1.56 10.29
CA ALA A 60 5.54 -0.53 9.33
C ALA A 60 7.02 -0.56 8.92
N LYS A 61 7.90 -0.92 9.85
CA LYS A 61 9.33 -1.03 9.57
C LYS A 61 9.60 -2.08 8.49
N GLU A 62 8.98 -3.25 8.61
CA GLU A 62 9.13 -4.31 7.61
C GLU A 62 8.66 -3.85 6.23
N LEU A 63 7.51 -3.16 6.20
CA LEU A 63 6.99 -2.63 4.95
C LEU A 63 7.96 -1.62 4.34
N MET A 64 8.50 -0.71 5.14
CA MET A 64 9.43 0.30 4.64
C MET A 64 10.75 -0.30 4.20
N ASP A 65 11.23 -1.32 4.89
CA ASP A 65 12.44 -2.04 4.47
C ASP A 65 12.24 -2.65 3.09
N TYR A 66 11.08 -3.28 2.89
CA TYR A 66 10.74 -3.84 1.58
C TYR A 66 10.61 -2.75 0.53
N TYR A 67 9.91 -1.66 0.87
CA TYR A 67 9.70 -0.54 -0.03
C TYR A 67 11.04 0.02 -0.52
N CYS A 68 11.97 0.24 0.40
CA CYS A 68 13.29 0.76 0.05
C CYS A 68 14.09 -0.22 -0.81
N SER A 69 13.99 -1.52 -0.51
CA SER A 69 14.73 -2.53 -1.25
C SER A 69 14.27 -2.66 -2.70
N ARG A 70 13.05 -2.26 -3.00
CA ARG A 70 12.51 -2.34 -4.36
C ARG A 70 12.85 -1.14 -5.23
N GLY A 71 13.43 -0.10 -4.64
CA GLY A 71 13.78 1.09 -5.39
C GLY A 71 12.61 1.98 -5.80
N PHE A 72 11.50 1.88 -5.10
CA PHE A 72 10.35 2.75 -5.34
C PHE A 72 10.69 4.21 -5.01
N LYS A 73 9.89 5.15 -5.53
CA LYS A 73 10.05 6.56 -5.25
C LYS A 73 9.95 6.80 -3.75
N LYS A 74 10.74 7.77 -3.26
CA LYS A 74 10.81 8.07 -1.83
C LYS A 74 9.43 8.32 -1.23
N LEU A 75 9.25 7.81 -0.01
CA LEU A 75 8.02 7.89 0.74
C LEU A 75 8.35 8.22 2.18
N HIS A 76 7.52 9.07 2.79
CA HIS A 76 7.61 9.38 4.20
C HIS A 76 6.25 9.15 4.84
N LEU A 77 6.18 8.25 5.81
CA LEU A 77 4.97 8.00 6.58
C LEU A 77 5.06 8.74 7.90
N PRO A 78 4.02 9.49 8.30
CA PRO A 78 4.12 10.37 9.47
C PRO A 78 4.27 9.64 10.80
N TYR A 79 3.98 8.35 10.86
CA TYR A 79 4.08 7.58 12.09
C TYR A 79 5.19 6.53 12.07
N LEU A 80 6.18 6.75 11.27
CA LEU A 80 7.39 5.91 11.26
C LEU A 80 8.50 6.57 12.07
#